data_c4e07c3b18a47fc59dfeb109590275dc
#
_entry.id   c4e07c3b18a47fc59dfeb109590275dc
#
_cell.length_a   1.000
_cell.length_b   1.000
_cell.length_c   1.000
_cell.angle_alpha   90.00
_cell.angle_beta   90.00
_cell.angle_gamma   90.00
#
_symmetry.space_group_name_H-M   'P 1'
#
loop_
_entity.id
_entity.type
_entity.pdbx_description
1 polymer ?
#
loop_
_entity_poly.entity_id
_entity_poly.type
_entity_poly.pdbx_seq_one_letter_code
_entity_poly.pdbx_strand_id
1 'polypeptide(L)'
;RQMCIRDRGAFFSGMVMRESRYSHRAAMESLPLRDAFSVIFFVGVGMMFDPNVLYEQPLHVLAVLAIIILGKGLVAFGLVLLFRYTLHTALTVAAALSQIGEFSFILAALGLQLKILPQEGMSLVLAGAIISIALNPFAFATVGPARDFIKKRWGFARRMDARIDPMALMPDSVGSDILHGH
;
A
#
# COMPACT_ATOMS: atom_id res chain seq x y z
N ARG A 1 -14.04 -24.34 2.13
CA ARG A 1 -14.76 -24.38 0.83
C ARG A 1 -15.65 -23.16 0.60
N GLN A 2 -16.31 -22.60 1.63
CA GLN A 2 -17.19 -21.42 1.48
C GLN A 2 -16.39 -20.13 1.18
N MET A 3 -15.19 -19.94 1.71
CA MET A 3 -14.34 -18.78 1.42
C MET A 3 -14.00 -18.68 -0.08
N CYS A 4 -13.58 -19.78 -0.71
CA CYS A 4 -13.23 -19.77 -2.13
C CYS A 4 -14.40 -19.43 -3.05
N ILE A 5 -15.65 -19.72 -2.66
CA ILE A 5 -16.85 -19.39 -3.45
C ILE A 5 -17.15 -17.89 -3.35
N ARG A 6 -17.00 -17.29 -2.16
CA ARG A 6 -17.19 -15.84 -1.96
C ARG A 6 -16.15 -15.03 -2.71
N ASP A 7 -14.88 -15.42 -2.61
CA ASP A 7 -13.77 -14.69 -3.26
C ASP A 7 -13.87 -14.75 -4.78
N ARG A 8 -14.20 -15.92 -5.33
CA ARG A 8 -14.43 -16.07 -6.77
C ARG A 8 -15.67 -15.33 -7.23
N GLY A 9 -16.75 -15.35 -6.44
CA GLY A 9 -17.96 -14.60 -6.72
C GLY A 9 -17.72 -13.10 -6.75
N ALA A 10 -16.98 -12.56 -5.78
CA ALA A 10 -16.61 -11.15 -5.73
C ALA A 10 -15.72 -10.75 -6.92
N PHE A 11 -14.76 -11.60 -7.29
CA PHE A 11 -13.89 -11.36 -8.45
C PHE A 11 -14.70 -11.31 -9.76
N PHE A 12 -15.57 -12.29 -10.00
CA PHE A 12 -16.42 -12.32 -11.20
C PHE A 12 -17.40 -11.15 -11.23
N SER A 13 -18.00 -10.79 -10.10
CA SER A 13 -18.82 -9.59 -9.96
C SER A 13 -18.07 -8.33 -10.38
N GLY A 14 -16.82 -8.18 -9.91
CA GLY A 14 -15.97 -7.06 -10.27
C GLY A 14 -15.64 -7.00 -11.75
N MET A 15 -15.38 -8.15 -12.38
CA MET A 15 -15.14 -8.24 -13.82
C MET A 15 -16.38 -7.83 -14.63
N VAL A 16 -17.56 -8.34 -14.28
CA VAL A 16 -18.81 -7.99 -14.95
C VAL A 16 -19.13 -6.51 -14.78
N MET A 17 -18.93 -5.97 -13.58
CA MET A 17 -19.13 -4.53 -13.32
C MET A 17 -18.19 -3.65 -14.13
N ARG A 18 -16.92 -4.06 -14.32
CA ARG A 18 -15.94 -3.29 -15.09
C ARG A 18 -16.39 -3.06 -16.55
N GLU A 19 -17.01 -4.04 -17.18
CA GLU A 19 -17.50 -3.96 -18.57
C GLU A 19 -18.86 -3.27 -18.71
N SER A 20 -19.53 -3.00 -17.58
CA SER A 20 -20.82 -2.32 -17.55
C SER A 20 -20.67 -0.83 -17.80
N ARG A 21 -21.63 -0.21 -18.50
CA ARG A 21 -21.75 1.25 -18.65
C ARG A 21 -21.91 1.97 -17.30
N TYR A 22 -22.30 1.26 -16.26
CA TYR A 22 -22.49 1.77 -14.90
C TYR A 22 -21.26 1.60 -13.99
N SER A 23 -20.13 1.12 -14.53
CA SER A 23 -18.93 0.81 -13.73
C SER A 23 -18.44 2.01 -12.91
N HIS A 24 -18.42 3.19 -13.53
CA HIS A 24 -17.98 4.42 -12.87
C HIS A 24 -18.94 4.84 -11.74
N ARG A 25 -20.24 4.80 -12.00
CA ARG A 25 -21.25 5.13 -10.99
C ARG A 25 -21.26 4.14 -9.84
N ALA A 26 -21.16 2.86 -10.12
CA ALA A 26 -21.08 1.81 -9.10
C ALA A 26 -19.80 1.96 -8.25
N ALA A 27 -18.68 2.32 -8.86
CA ALA A 27 -17.45 2.62 -8.14
C ALA A 27 -17.65 3.80 -7.17
N MET A 28 -18.21 4.91 -7.64
CA MET A 28 -18.45 6.11 -6.81
C MET A 28 -19.43 5.84 -5.66
N GLU A 29 -20.50 5.10 -5.90
CA GLU A 29 -21.48 4.73 -4.86
C GLU A 29 -20.95 3.71 -3.85
N SER A 30 -19.92 2.93 -4.20
CA SER A 30 -19.29 1.97 -3.28
C SER A 30 -18.17 2.57 -2.43
N LEU A 31 -17.62 3.74 -2.78
CA LEU A 31 -16.55 4.39 -2.02
C LEU A 31 -16.92 4.66 -0.55
N PRO A 32 -18.09 5.24 -0.21
CA PRO A 32 -18.46 5.50 1.18
C PRO A 32 -18.58 4.20 2.00
N LEU A 33 -19.04 3.12 1.36
CA LEU A 33 -19.15 1.81 2.00
C LEU A 33 -17.76 1.22 2.29
N ARG A 34 -16.84 1.29 1.33
CA ARG A 34 -15.44 0.89 1.51
C ARG A 34 -14.81 1.66 2.67
N ASP A 35 -15.00 2.97 2.73
CA ASP A 35 -14.41 3.82 3.75
C ASP A 35 -14.98 3.49 5.14
N ALA A 36 -16.30 3.25 5.26
CA ALA A 36 -16.92 2.80 6.49
C ALA A 36 -16.38 1.45 6.98
N PHE A 37 -16.24 0.47 6.08
CA PHE A 37 -15.66 -0.83 6.43
C PHE A 37 -14.18 -0.71 6.81
N SER A 38 -13.42 0.15 6.13
CA SER A 38 -12.01 0.39 6.48
C SER A 38 -11.88 0.96 7.90
N VAL A 39 -12.73 1.92 8.27
CA VAL A 39 -12.73 2.47 9.64
C VAL A 39 -13.04 1.38 10.67
N ILE A 40 -14.09 0.60 10.46
CA ILE A 40 -14.47 -0.51 11.38
C ILE A 40 -13.34 -1.52 11.49
N PHE A 41 -12.71 -1.88 10.37
CA PHE A 41 -11.57 -2.80 10.33
C PHE A 41 -10.39 -2.25 11.14
N PHE A 42 -9.98 -1.00 10.92
CA PHE A 42 -8.84 -0.42 11.63
C PHE A 42 -9.11 -0.21 13.12
N VAL A 43 -10.36 0.11 13.51
CA VAL A 43 -10.76 0.14 14.92
C VAL A 43 -10.64 -1.24 15.54
N GLY A 44 -11.13 -2.29 14.86
CA GLY A 44 -11.02 -3.67 15.33
C GLY A 44 -9.57 -4.12 15.50
N VAL A 45 -8.71 -3.83 14.53
CA VAL A 45 -7.27 -4.11 14.58
C VAL A 45 -6.59 -3.32 15.70
N GLY A 46 -6.95 -2.04 15.87
CA GLY A 46 -6.42 -1.19 16.92
C GLY A 46 -6.75 -1.69 18.33
N MET A 47 -7.94 -2.27 18.52
CA MET A 47 -8.34 -2.88 19.81
C MET A 47 -7.54 -4.16 20.15
N MET A 48 -6.96 -4.82 19.16
CA MET A 48 -6.10 -6.00 19.38
C MET A 48 -4.65 -5.63 19.69
N PHE A 49 -4.30 -4.36 19.54
CA PHE A 49 -2.94 -3.88 19.73
C PHE A 49 -2.63 -3.72 21.22
N ASP A 50 -1.54 -4.35 21.66
CA ASP A 50 -0.97 -4.16 23.00
C ASP A 50 0.14 -3.10 22.96
N PRO A 51 -0.06 -1.92 23.56
CA PRO A 51 0.96 -0.87 23.59
C PRO A 51 2.21 -1.23 24.37
N ASN A 52 2.14 -2.21 25.29
CA ASN A 52 3.29 -2.61 26.11
C ASN A 52 4.44 -3.15 25.26
N VAL A 53 4.12 -3.76 24.11
CA VAL A 53 5.14 -4.24 23.15
C VAL A 53 6.13 -3.15 22.73
N LEU A 54 5.67 -1.90 22.66
CA LEU A 54 6.56 -0.76 22.31
C LEU A 54 7.61 -0.48 23.38
N TYR A 55 7.28 -0.76 24.65
CA TYR A 55 8.18 -0.52 25.78
C TYR A 55 9.02 -1.75 26.14
N GLU A 56 8.44 -2.94 26.01
CA GLU A 56 9.12 -4.19 26.35
C GLU A 56 10.08 -4.64 25.25
N GLN A 57 9.74 -4.41 23.97
CA GLN A 57 10.51 -4.91 22.84
C GLN A 57 10.78 -3.83 21.76
N PRO A 58 11.32 -2.65 22.11
CA PRO A 58 11.49 -1.54 21.16
C PRO A 58 12.40 -1.91 19.99
N LEU A 59 13.42 -2.72 20.23
CA LEU A 59 14.37 -3.14 19.19
C LEU A 59 13.72 -4.05 18.15
N HIS A 60 12.84 -4.95 18.58
CA HIS A 60 12.09 -5.83 17.67
C HIS A 60 11.10 -5.04 16.84
N VAL A 61 10.38 -4.09 17.44
CA VAL A 61 9.49 -3.18 16.71
C VAL A 61 10.26 -2.37 15.66
N LEU A 62 11.43 -1.82 16.04
CA LEU A 62 12.28 -1.08 15.11
C LEU A 62 12.80 -1.96 13.96
N ALA A 63 13.19 -3.20 14.26
CA ALA A 63 13.65 -4.15 13.24
C ALA A 63 12.52 -4.49 12.25
N VAL A 64 11.31 -4.77 12.76
CA VAL A 64 10.12 -5.02 11.92
C VAL A 64 9.80 -3.81 11.05
N LEU A 65 9.79 -2.59 11.61
CA LEU A 65 9.61 -1.35 10.85
C LEU A 65 10.67 -1.16 9.77
N ALA A 66 11.93 -1.40 10.10
CA ALA A 66 13.03 -1.31 9.13
C ALA A 66 12.85 -2.29 7.97
N ILE A 67 12.46 -3.53 8.26
CA ILE A 67 12.17 -4.54 7.23
C ILE A 67 10.99 -4.10 6.34
N ILE A 68 9.93 -3.57 6.94
CA ILE A 68 8.73 -3.13 6.21
C ILE A 68 9.07 -1.93 5.31
N ILE A 69 9.63 -0.88 5.89
CA ILE A 69 9.84 0.38 5.18
C ILE A 69 11.01 0.27 4.22
N LEU A 70 12.18 -0.18 4.70
CA LEU A 70 13.38 -0.26 3.88
C LEU A 70 13.38 -1.50 3.00
N GLY A 71 13.07 -2.68 3.54
CA GLY A 71 13.10 -3.93 2.80
C GLY A 71 12.11 -3.92 1.64
N LYS A 72 10.82 -3.70 1.93
CA LYS A 72 9.78 -3.63 0.88
C LYS A 72 9.99 -2.44 -0.05
N GLY A 73 10.32 -1.27 0.50
CA GLY A 73 10.56 -0.06 -0.28
C GLY A 73 11.71 -0.23 -1.27
N LEU A 74 12.86 -0.78 -0.84
CA LEU A 74 14.02 -1.03 -1.70
C LEU A 74 13.74 -2.08 -2.77
N VAL A 75 13.04 -3.16 -2.42
CA VAL A 75 12.65 -4.20 -3.39
C VAL A 75 11.72 -3.62 -4.44
N ALA A 76 10.68 -2.87 -4.03
CA ALA A 76 9.75 -2.22 -4.94
C ALA A 76 10.46 -1.21 -5.84
N PHE A 77 11.32 -0.36 -5.27
CA PHE A 77 12.14 0.58 -6.02
C PHE A 77 13.01 -0.12 -7.08
N GLY A 78 13.74 -1.16 -6.66
CA GLY A 78 14.60 -1.93 -7.56
C GLY A 78 13.83 -2.61 -8.69
N LEU A 79 12.67 -3.20 -8.40
CA LEU A 79 11.81 -3.82 -9.42
C LEU A 79 11.32 -2.81 -10.44
N VAL A 80 10.80 -1.66 -10.02
CA VAL A 80 10.31 -0.63 -10.94
C VAL A 80 11.42 -0.09 -11.83
N LEU A 81 12.63 0.08 -11.29
CA LEU A 81 13.81 0.45 -12.09
C LEU A 81 14.23 -0.65 -13.07
N LEU A 82 14.13 -1.92 -12.66
CA LEU A 82 14.41 -3.06 -13.54
C LEU A 82 13.46 -3.11 -14.75
N PHE A 83 12.20 -2.77 -14.53
CA PHE A 83 11.19 -2.60 -15.59
C PHE A 83 11.36 -1.31 -16.41
N ARG A 84 12.42 -0.53 -16.15
CA ARG A 84 12.79 0.67 -16.89
C ARG A 84 11.80 1.84 -16.79
N TYR A 85 11.00 1.90 -15.75
CA TYR A 85 10.16 3.07 -15.45
C TYR A 85 11.00 4.27 -14.97
N THR A 86 10.35 5.44 -14.86
CA THR A 86 11.00 6.67 -14.41
C THR A 86 11.39 6.60 -12.94
N LEU A 87 12.40 7.40 -12.57
CA LEU A 87 12.82 7.51 -11.16
C LEU A 87 11.68 7.99 -10.25
N HIS A 88 10.85 8.92 -10.74
CA HIS A 88 9.70 9.41 -9.99
C HIS A 88 8.70 8.29 -9.69
N THR A 89 8.33 7.51 -10.70
CA THR A 89 7.42 6.35 -10.55
C THR A 89 8.01 5.32 -9.59
N ALA A 90 9.32 5.04 -9.69
CA ALA A 90 9.99 4.10 -8.80
C ALA A 90 9.93 4.54 -7.33
N LEU A 91 10.17 5.81 -7.04
CA LEU A 91 10.09 6.37 -5.68
C LEU A 91 8.66 6.40 -5.17
N THR A 92 7.69 6.77 -6.01
CA THR A 92 6.27 6.81 -5.65
C THR A 92 5.74 5.41 -5.32
N VAL A 93 6.05 4.41 -6.14
CA VAL A 93 5.66 3.01 -5.90
C VAL A 93 6.35 2.46 -4.65
N ALA A 94 7.64 2.78 -4.45
CA ALA A 94 8.37 2.39 -3.25
C ALA A 94 7.72 2.97 -1.99
N ALA A 95 7.35 4.26 -1.99
CA ALA A 95 6.65 4.91 -0.88
C ALA A 95 5.27 4.28 -0.64
N ALA A 96 4.50 4.02 -1.70
CA ALA A 96 3.18 3.40 -1.59
C ALA A 96 3.22 1.99 -1.00
N LEU A 97 4.25 1.20 -1.32
CA LEU A 97 4.42 -0.17 -0.86
C LEU A 97 5.20 -0.29 0.46
N SER A 98 5.76 0.80 1.00
CA SER A 98 6.55 0.80 2.23
C SER A 98 5.72 0.71 3.52
N GLN A 99 4.50 0.22 3.42
CA GLN A 99 3.60 -0.03 4.56
C GLN A 99 3.07 -1.47 4.55
N ILE A 100 2.53 -1.92 5.67
CA ILE A 100 1.81 -3.19 5.76
C ILE A 100 0.39 -2.99 5.19
N GLY A 101 -0.02 -3.91 4.29
CA GLY A 101 -1.39 -3.97 3.79
C GLY A 101 -2.29 -4.84 4.66
N GLU A 102 -3.60 -4.69 4.50
CA GLU A 102 -4.64 -5.40 5.27
C GLU A 102 -4.54 -6.93 5.20
N PHE A 103 -4.08 -7.50 4.09
CA PHE A 103 -3.90 -8.94 3.96
C PHE A 103 -2.88 -9.53 4.94
N SER A 104 -1.91 -8.71 5.40
CA SER A 104 -0.93 -9.17 6.39
C SER A 104 -1.58 -9.46 7.74
N PHE A 105 -2.64 -8.76 8.11
CA PHE A 105 -3.40 -9.03 9.34
C PHE A 105 -4.15 -10.37 9.23
N ILE A 106 -4.73 -10.66 8.06
CA ILE A 106 -5.43 -11.92 7.81
C ILE A 106 -4.44 -13.08 7.90
N LEU A 107 -3.25 -12.93 7.28
CA LEU A 107 -2.19 -13.94 7.35
C LEU A 107 -1.66 -14.13 8.78
N ALA A 108 -1.46 -13.04 9.51
CA ALA A 108 -1.00 -13.10 10.89
C ALA A 108 -2.04 -13.79 11.81
N ALA A 109 -3.33 -13.47 11.64
CA ALA A 109 -4.41 -14.12 12.36
C ALA A 109 -4.50 -15.63 12.04
N LEU A 110 -4.34 -16.00 10.77
CA LEU A 110 -4.29 -17.40 10.35
C LEU A 110 -3.06 -18.10 10.93
N GLY A 111 -1.89 -17.45 10.92
CA GLY A 111 -0.66 -17.95 11.52
C GLY A 111 -0.80 -18.22 13.01
N LEU A 112 -1.53 -17.34 13.72
CA LEU A 112 -1.84 -17.51 15.12
C LEU A 112 -2.79 -18.72 15.37
N GLN A 113 -3.84 -18.86 14.55
CA GLN A 113 -4.77 -19.98 14.63
C GLN A 113 -4.09 -21.33 14.37
N LEU A 114 -3.17 -21.37 13.42
CA LEU A 114 -2.36 -22.57 13.08
C LEU A 114 -1.20 -22.81 14.05
N LYS A 115 -1.03 -21.96 15.06
CA LYS A 115 0.08 -22.01 16.04
C LYS A 115 1.47 -21.92 15.40
N ILE A 116 1.57 -21.34 14.22
CA ILE A 116 2.83 -21.07 13.51
C ILE A 116 3.43 -19.73 13.99
N LEU A 117 2.55 -18.76 14.29
CA LEU A 117 2.91 -17.44 14.80
C LEU A 117 2.60 -17.38 16.30
N PRO A 118 3.54 -17.03 17.18
CA PRO A 118 3.26 -16.79 18.59
C PRO A 118 2.50 -15.47 18.78
N GLN A 119 1.84 -15.29 19.94
CA GLN A 119 1.08 -14.07 20.27
C GLN A 119 1.94 -12.81 20.21
N GLU A 120 3.19 -12.90 20.66
CA GLU A 120 4.18 -11.81 20.58
C GLU A 120 4.44 -11.38 19.14
N GLY A 121 4.56 -12.34 18.22
CA GLY A 121 4.73 -12.08 16.79
C GLY A 121 3.53 -11.34 16.20
N MET A 122 2.30 -11.67 16.60
CA MET A 122 1.09 -10.95 16.21
C MET A 122 1.14 -9.50 16.68
N SER A 123 1.52 -9.26 17.94
CA SER A 123 1.64 -7.91 18.50
C SER A 123 2.70 -7.07 17.78
N LEU A 124 3.83 -7.67 17.40
CA LEU A 124 4.87 -7.01 16.60
C LEU A 124 4.39 -6.64 15.18
N VAL A 125 3.64 -7.54 14.52
CA VAL A 125 3.04 -7.24 13.20
C VAL A 125 2.05 -6.10 13.30
N LEU A 126 1.19 -6.08 14.34
CA LEU A 126 0.23 -5.00 14.59
C LEU A 126 0.94 -3.67 14.85
N ALA A 127 1.96 -3.66 15.73
CA ALA A 127 2.77 -2.48 16.00
C ALA A 127 3.41 -1.93 14.71
N GLY A 128 4.09 -2.80 13.97
CA GLY A 128 4.74 -2.45 12.71
C GLY A 128 3.76 -1.89 11.68
N ALA A 129 2.56 -2.47 11.60
CA ALA A 129 1.53 -2.03 10.67
C ALA A 129 1.00 -0.63 11.04
N ILE A 130 0.55 -0.42 12.26
CA ILE A 130 0.01 0.86 12.71
C ILE A 130 1.03 1.98 12.50
N ILE A 131 2.27 1.75 12.91
CA ILE A 131 3.34 2.76 12.77
C ILE A 131 3.70 2.99 11.30
N SER A 132 3.82 1.92 10.48
CA SER A 132 4.15 2.09 9.06
C SER A 132 3.07 2.82 8.29
N ILE A 133 1.79 2.58 8.60
CA ILE A 133 0.66 3.30 8.01
C ILE A 133 0.68 4.78 8.44
N ALA A 134 0.92 5.06 9.72
CA ALA A 134 1.01 6.42 10.23
C ALA A 134 2.20 7.20 9.64
N LEU A 135 3.31 6.51 9.34
CA LEU A 135 4.49 7.11 8.72
C LEU A 135 4.38 7.27 7.20
N ASN A 136 3.42 6.62 6.56
CA ASN A 136 3.30 6.62 5.09
C ASN A 136 3.15 8.02 4.47
N PRO A 137 2.38 8.98 5.00
CA PRO A 137 2.33 10.34 4.48
C PRO A 137 3.71 11.02 4.45
N PHE A 138 4.55 10.76 5.45
CA PHE A 138 5.92 11.27 5.49
C PHE A 138 6.80 10.61 4.43
N ALA A 139 6.61 9.30 4.17
CA ALA A 139 7.29 8.60 3.09
C ALA A 139 6.98 9.25 1.73
N PHE A 140 5.71 9.58 1.46
CA PHE A 140 5.33 10.31 0.25
C PHE A 140 5.93 11.71 0.18
N ALA A 141 5.97 12.44 1.29
CA ALA A 141 6.56 13.78 1.34
C ALA A 141 8.06 13.76 0.98
N THR A 142 8.77 12.65 1.24
CA THR A 142 10.20 12.51 0.89
C THR A 142 10.45 12.20 -0.58
N VAL A 143 9.44 11.79 -1.37
CA VAL A 143 9.61 11.40 -2.79
C VAL A 143 10.20 12.54 -3.62
N GLY A 144 9.66 13.76 -3.49
CA GLY A 144 10.16 14.94 -4.20
C GLY A 144 11.62 15.25 -3.88
N PRO A 145 11.96 15.54 -2.61
CA PRO A 145 13.33 15.80 -2.20
C PRO A 145 14.31 14.67 -2.55
N ALA A 146 13.91 13.41 -2.38
CA ALA A 146 14.74 12.25 -2.73
C ALA A 146 15.04 12.19 -4.23
N ARG A 147 14.03 12.44 -5.07
CA ARG A 147 14.20 12.52 -6.53
C ARG A 147 15.23 13.58 -6.89
N ASP A 148 15.10 14.79 -6.34
CA ASP A 148 15.98 15.91 -6.65
C ASP A 148 17.41 15.66 -6.16
N PHE A 149 17.56 15.07 -4.99
CA PHE A 149 18.85 14.67 -4.44
C PHE A 149 19.54 13.62 -5.32
N ILE A 150 18.82 12.58 -5.74
CA ILE A 150 19.36 11.50 -6.58
C ILE A 150 19.76 12.06 -7.97
N LYS A 151 18.93 12.94 -8.56
CA LYS A 151 19.25 13.61 -9.84
C LYS A 151 20.50 14.47 -9.75
N LYS A 152 20.69 15.17 -8.63
CA LYS A 152 21.87 16.04 -8.42
C LYS A 152 23.14 15.24 -8.25
N ARG A 153 23.05 14.08 -7.62
CA ARG A 153 24.22 13.26 -7.26
C ARG A 153 24.62 12.29 -8.36
N TRP A 154 23.67 11.77 -9.13
CA TRP A 154 23.90 10.69 -10.10
C TRP A 154 23.42 11.10 -11.49
N GLY A 155 24.37 11.34 -12.40
CA GLY A 155 24.07 11.72 -13.80
C GLY A 155 23.28 10.65 -14.57
N PHE A 156 23.39 9.38 -14.16
CA PHE A 156 22.59 8.27 -14.69
C PHE A 156 21.09 8.44 -14.40
N ALA A 157 20.73 8.99 -13.25
CA ALA A 157 19.35 9.25 -12.86
C ALA A 157 18.64 10.26 -13.80
N ARG A 158 19.38 11.21 -14.38
CA ARG A 158 18.85 12.14 -15.39
C ARG A 158 18.41 11.42 -16.66
N ARG A 159 19.15 10.39 -17.09
CA ARG A 159 18.80 9.59 -18.26
C ARG A 159 17.58 8.70 -18.01
N MET A 160 17.36 8.27 -16.76
CA MET A 160 16.22 7.46 -16.39
C MET A 160 14.93 8.29 -16.30
N ASP A 161 15.02 9.53 -15.87
CA ASP A 161 13.88 10.43 -15.74
C ASP A 161 13.45 11.05 -17.10
N ALA A 162 14.35 11.04 -18.09
CA ALA A 162 14.04 11.44 -19.47
C ALA A 162 13.28 10.35 -20.26
N ARG A 163 13.04 9.19 -19.65
CA ARG A 163 12.21 8.15 -20.27
C ARG A 163 10.76 8.59 -20.25
N ILE A 164 10.04 8.33 -21.34
CA ILE A 164 8.61 8.57 -21.42
C ILE A 164 7.96 7.62 -20.41
N ASP A 165 7.25 8.19 -19.42
CA ASP A 165 6.46 7.40 -18.47
C ASP A 165 5.19 6.91 -19.19
N PRO A 166 5.02 5.59 -19.40
CA PRO A 166 3.82 5.06 -20.04
C PRO A 166 2.54 5.40 -19.26
N MET A 167 2.64 5.67 -17.95
CA MET A 167 1.51 6.11 -17.13
C MET A 167 1.15 7.59 -17.32
N ALA A 168 2.12 8.43 -17.69
CA ALA A 168 1.87 9.83 -18.02
C ALA A 168 1.14 10.01 -19.37
N LEU A 169 1.08 8.96 -20.16
CA LEU A 169 0.34 8.93 -21.44
C LEU A 169 -1.13 8.51 -21.27
N MET A 170 -1.58 8.22 -20.06
CA MET A 170 -3.02 8.09 -19.83
C MET A 170 -3.67 9.46 -20.02
N PRO A 171 -4.65 9.61 -20.94
CA PRO A 171 -5.26 10.91 -21.18
C PRO A 171 -5.85 11.46 -19.88
N ASP A 172 -5.60 12.73 -19.60
CA ASP A 172 -6.23 13.50 -18.50
C ASP A 172 -7.76 13.59 -18.62
N SER A 173 -8.34 12.97 -19.66
CA SER A 173 -9.78 12.89 -19.94
C SER A 173 -10.59 12.22 -18.82
N VAL A 174 -9.97 11.45 -17.92
CA VAL A 174 -10.69 10.85 -16.78
C VAL A 174 -10.84 11.83 -15.62
N GLY A 175 -9.99 12.86 -15.54
CA GLY A 175 -10.02 13.84 -14.43
C GLY A 175 -10.84 15.10 -14.74
N SER A 176 -10.87 15.54 -15.99
CA SER A 176 -11.54 16.79 -16.37
C SER A 176 -13.07 16.69 -16.52
N ASP A 177 -13.57 15.51 -16.91
CA ASP A 177 -15.01 15.28 -17.05
C ASP A 177 -15.74 15.15 -15.70
N ILE A 178 -15.01 14.92 -14.62
CA ILE A 178 -15.57 14.83 -13.26
C ILE A 178 -15.84 16.21 -12.66
N LEU A 179 -15.11 17.24 -13.10
CA LEU A 179 -15.20 18.60 -12.53
C LEU A 179 -16.18 19.51 -13.27
N HIS A 180 -16.65 19.15 -14.45
CA HIS A 180 -17.54 19.96 -15.31
C HIS A 180 -18.89 19.31 -15.67
N GLY A 181 -19.26 18.22 -15.00
CA GLY A 181 -20.59 17.61 -15.12
C GLY A 181 -21.63 18.41 -14.33
N HIS A 182 -22.32 19.33 -15.01
CA HIS A 182 -23.61 19.88 -14.57
C HIS A 182 -24.69 18.80 -14.62
#